data_a93dea668fc87e1df5a9f474345e7ced
#
_entry.id   a93dea668fc87e1df5a9f474345e7ced
#
_cell.length_a   1.000
_cell.length_b   1.000
_cell.length_c   1.000
_cell.angle_alpha   90.00
_cell.angle_beta   90.00
_cell.angle_gamma   90.00
#
_symmetry.space_group_name_H-M   'P 1'
#
loop_
_entity.id
_entity.type
_entity.pdbx_description
1 polymer ?
#
loop_
_entity_poly.entity_id
_entity_poly.type
_entity_poly.pdbx_seq_one_letter_code
_entity_poly.pdbx_strand_id
1 'polypeptide(L)'
;MPVLVMMDVGYLIGIWPDWDKYAEGPIQRSSFISSYEFERHQHDNWPRLRWNPVSIQSIPQSMVRAVIVAEDARFYEHEGVDIDAPKEAMEYNLSEQRLVYGGSTISQQTVKNVFLNPSRNPLRKWHELVLTIGMERNLSKKRILEHYLNVAEFGRGIYGVGAAARYYWGIPASRLTSHQAIELAATLPSPVENNPKTRTRSFHKRVKKIRRYF
;
A
#
# COMPACT_ATOMS: atom_id res chain seq x y z
N MET A 1 22.43 26.26 5.00
CA MET A 1 21.33 26.02 4.04
C MET A 1 21.77 25.26 2.79
N PRO A 2 22.72 25.72 1.93
CA PRO A 2 23.05 25.01 0.67
C PRO A 2 23.62 23.60 0.87
N VAL A 3 24.39 23.35 1.92
CA VAL A 3 24.98 22.03 2.20
C VAL A 3 23.90 20.98 2.48
N LEU A 4 22.87 21.30 3.27
CA LEU A 4 21.77 20.36 3.57
C LEU A 4 20.96 20.03 2.32
N VAL A 5 20.72 21.00 1.45
CA VAL A 5 20.03 20.77 0.16
C VAL A 5 20.88 19.86 -0.74
N MET A 6 22.20 20.10 -0.82
CA MET A 6 23.09 19.24 -1.60
C MET A 6 23.15 17.80 -1.05
N MET A 7 23.15 17.63 0.26
CA MET A 7 23.10 16.31 0.88
C MET A 7 21.77 15.58 0.58
N ASP A 8 20.64 16.30 0.61
CA ASP A 8 19.32 15.73 0.29
C ASP A 8 19.22 15.33 -1.18
N VAL A 9 19.69 16.19 -2.10
CA VAL A 9 19.78 15.87 -3.53
C VAL A 9 20.70 14.67 -3.78
N GLY A 10 21.87 14.63 -3.12
CA GLY A 10 22.78 13.49 -3.21
C GLY A 10 22.15 12.19 -2.71
N TYR A 11 21.38 12.25 -1.64
CA TYR A 11 20.61 11.12 -1.13
C TYR A 11 19.55 10.66 -2.14
N LEU A 12 18.76 11.59 -2.70
CA LEU A 12 17.75 11.26 -3.72
C LEU A 12 18.37 10.62 -4.97
N ILE A 13 19.52 11.11 -5.42
CA ILE A 13 20.26 10.49 -6.53
C ILE A 13 20.68 9.07 -6.16
N GLY A 14 21.17 8.85 -4.94
CA GLY A 14 21.63 7.55 -4.47
C GLY A 14 20.52 6.50 -4.32
N ILE A 15 19.30 6.93 -4.02
CA ILE A 15 18.13 6.04 -3.89
C ILE A 15 17.25 6.03 -5.15
N TRP A 16 17.64 6.77 -6.23
CA TRP A 16 16.84 6.83 -7.44
C TRP A 16 16.73 5.46 -8.09
N PRO A 17 15.51 4.93 -8.27
CA PRO A 17 15.35 3.58 -8.76
C PRO A 17 15.72 3.44 -10.24
N ASP A 18 16.18 2.26 -10.59
CA ASP A 18 16.19 1.81 -11.98
C ASP A 18 14.73 1.42 -12.36
N TRP A 19 14.02 2.39 -12.93
CA TRP A 19 12.59 2.27 -13.20
C TRP A 19 12.25 1.13 -14.16
N ASP A 20 13.15 0.76 -15.07
CA ASP A 20 12.93 -0.33 -16.03
C ASP A 20 12.73 -1.67 -15.31
N LYS A 21 13.47 -1.90 -14.22
CA LYS A 21 13.29 -3.09 -13.38
C LYS A 21 11.91 -3.17 -12.73
N TYR A 22 11.32 -2.00 -12.44
CA TYR A 22 9.98 -1.93 -11.84
C TYR A 22 8.89 -1.91 -12.90
N ALA A 23 9.14 -1.36 -14.07
CA ALA A 23 8.18 -1.31 -15.16
C ALA A 23 7.90 -2.72 -15.77
N GLU A 24 8.95 -3.51 -16.03
CA GLU A 24 8.84 -4.77 -16.77
C GLU A 24 9.30 -6.01 -15.98
N GLY A 25 10.15 -5.83 -14.98
CA GLY A 25 10.74 -6.92 -14.21
C GLY A 25 9.78 -7.65 -13.26
N PRO A 26 10.22 -8.71 -12.59
CA PRO A 26 9.45 -9.35 -11.52
C PRO A 26 9.21 -8.37 -10.37
N ILE A 27 8.17 -8.61 -9.58
CA ILE A 27 7.91 -7.79 -8.37
C ILE A 27 9.10 -7.89 -7.42
N GLN A 28 9.72 -6.75 -7.15
CA GLN A 28 10.87 -6.68 -6.27
C GLN A 28 10.43 -6.73 -4.79
N ARG A 29 11.32 -7.26 -3.94
CA ARG A 29 11.11 -7.21 -2.49
C ARG A 29 11.14 -5.75 -2.02
N SER A 30 10.11 -5.34 -1.30
CA SER A 30 10.02 -3.98 -0.81
C SER A 30 10.93 -3.72 0.39
N SER A 31 11.26 -2.45 0.64
CA SER A 31 12.00 -2.03 1.83
C SER A 31 11.29 -2.47 3.13
N PHE A 32 9.96 -2.34 3.18
CA PHE A 32 9.17 -2.77 4.34
C PHE A 32 9.22 -4.27 4.59
N ILE A 33 9.19 -5.10 3.54
CA ILE A 33 9.36 -6.55 3.66
C ILE A 33 10.75 -6.89 4.19
N SER A 34 11.78 -6.22 3.68
CA SER A 34 13.17 -6.42 4.13
C SER A 34 13.37 -5.97 5.57
N SER A 35 12.80 -4.82 5.95
CA SER A 35 12.82 -4.32 7.34
C SER A 35 12.10 -5.28 8.29
N TYR A 36 10.91 -5.79 7.90
CA TYR A 36 10.20 -6.78 8.70
C TYR A 36 11.04 -8.03 8.95
N GLU A 37 11.70 -8.55 7.92
CA GLU A 37 12.51 -9.77 8.06
C GLU A 37 13.72 -9.53 8.95
N PHE A 38 14.36 -8.36 8.85
CA PHE A 38 15.44 -7.96 9.74
C PHE A 38 14.99 -7.82 11.20
N GLU A 39 13.91 -7.06 11.44
CA GLU A 39 13.37 -6.84 12.78
C GLU A 39 12.85 -8.13 13.43
N ARG A 40 12.27 -9.03 12.64
CA ARG A 40 11.78 -10.31 13.13
C ARG A 40 12.84 -11.14 13.84
N HIS A 41 14.10 -11.04 13.44
CA HIS A 41 15.21 -11.74 14.12
C HIS A 41 15.47 -11.20 15.54
N GLN A 42 14.95 -10.03 15.87
CA GLN A 42 15.05 -9.41 17.19
C GLN A 42 13.78 -9.65 18.04
N HIS A 43 12.77 -10.29 17.48
CA HIS A 43 11.47 -10.52 18.11
C HIS A 43 11.04 -11.99 17.96
N ASP A 44 11.30 -12.83 18.98
CA ASP A 44 11.01 -14.27 18.94
C ASP A 44 9.54 -14.62 18.69
N ASN A 45 8.61 -13.73 19.07
CA ASN A 45 7.18 -13.92 18.92
C ASN A 45 6.60 -13.42 17.58
N TRP A 46 7.44 -12.86 16.70
CA TRP A 46 6.95 -12.42 15.41
C TRP A 46 6.85 -13.60 14.43
N PRO A 47 5.72 -13.69 13.65
CA PRO A 47 5.53 -14.78 12.71
C PRO A 47 6.55 -14.73 11.57
N ARG A 48 6.79 -15.88 10.93
CA ARG A 48 7.62 -15.93 9.72
C ARG A 48 6.99 -15.10 8.61
N LEU A 49 7.85 -14.43 7.84
CA LEU A 49 7.45 -13.69 6.65
C LEU A 49 6.68 -14.61 5.68
N ARG A 50 5.54 -14.11 5.21
CA ARG A 50 4.73 -14.69 4.12
C ARG A 50 4.64 -13.67 3.01
N TRP A 51 5.30 -13.96 1.93
CA TRP A 51 5.29 -13.14 0.72
C TRP A 51 5.28 -14.05 -0.50
N ASN A 52 4.26 -13.90 -1.34
CA ASN A 52 4.07 -14.69 -2.56
C ASN A 52 3.50 -13.76 -3.64
N PRO A 53 4.37 -13.07 -4.40
CA PRO A 53 3.92 -12.16 -5.45
C PRO A 53 3.18 -12.92 -6.55
N VAL A 54 2.13 -12.30 -7.05
CA VAL A 54 1.28 -12.82 -8.11
C VAL A 54 1.09 -11.78 -9.21
N SER A 55 0.98 -12.22 -10.46
CA SER A 55 0.70 -11.31 -11.55
C SER A 55 -0.67 -10.65 -11.41
N ILE A 56 -0.78 -9.39 -11.84
CA ILE A 56 -2.03 -8.63 -11.83
C ILE A 56 -3.16 -9.35 -12.61
N GLN A 57 -2.82 -10.12 -13.64
CA GLN A 57 -3.77 -10.94 -14.38
C GLN A 57 -4.38 -12.08 -13.54
N SER A 58 -3.68 -12.51 -12.51
CA SER A 58 -4.15 -13.53 -11.55
C SER A 58 -4.93 -12.94 -10.37
N ILE A 59 -5.06 -11.63 -10.30
CA ILE A 59 -5.81 -10.95 -9.25
C ILE A 59 -7.21 -10.61 -9.80
N PRO A 60 -8.29 -11.02 -9.14
CA PRO A 60 -9.64 -10.70 -9.59
C PRO A 60 -9.89 -9.20 -9.65
N GLN A 61 -10.64 -8.76 -10.64
CA GLN A 61 -11.01 -7.35 -10.80
C GLN A 61 -11.75 -6.80 -9.56
N SER A 62 -12.46 -7.66 -8.84
CA SER A 62 -13.09 -7.32 -7.55
C SER A 62 -12.08 -6.89 -6.50
N MET A 63 -10.89 -7.50 -6.45
CA MET A 63 -9.82 -7.10 -5.52
C MET A 63 -9.23 -5.74 -5.90
N VAL A 64 -8.96 -5.53 -7.18
CA VAL A 64 -8.47 -4.24 -7.71
C VAL A 64 -9.48 -3.13 -7.38
N ARG A 65 -10.75 -3.35 -7.68
CA ARG A 65 -11.82 -2.38 -7.40
C ARG A 65 -11.95 -2.10 -5.89
N ALA A 66 -11.94 -3.13 -5.06
CA ALA A 66 -12.06 -2.97 -3.61
C ALA A 66 -10.96 -2.08 -3.02
N VAL A 67 -9.72 -2.24 -3.49
CA VAL A 67 -8.58 -1.44 -3.04
C VAL A 67 -8.69 0.00 -3.52
N ILE A 68 -9.05 0.23 -4.79
CA ILE A 68 -9.25 1.58 -5.33
C ILE A 68 -10.34 2.31 -4.55
N VAL A 69 -11.50 1.69 -4.35
CA VAL A 69 -12.60 2.26 -3.55
C VAL A 69 -12.19 2.54 -2.10
N ALA A 70 -11.33 1.70 -1.54
CA ALA A 70 -10.93 1.81 -0.13
C ALA A 70 -9.86 2.87 0.14
N GLU A 71 -8.91 3.02 -0.78
CA GLU A 71 -7.67 3.76 -0.56
C GLU A 71 -7.51 4.99 -1.46
N ASP A 72 -8.07 4.95 -2.69
CA ASP A 72 -7.78 5.97 -3.71
C ASP A 72 -8.82 5.92 -4.82
N ALA A 73 -10.01 6.44 -4.56
CA ALA A 73 -11.15 6.33 -5.47
C ALA A 73 -10.90 6.98 -6.86
N ARG A 74 -10.00 7.95 -6.93
CA ARG A 74 -9.62 8.67 -8.16
C ARG A 74 -8.25 8.21 -8.72
N PHE A 75 -7.79 7.01 -8.38
CA PHE A 75 -6.46 6.50 -8.74
C PHE A 75 -6.09 6.68 -10.21
N TYR A 76 -7.04 6.52 -11.13
CA TYR A 76 -6.83 6.67 -12.57
C TYR A 76 -6.89 8.10 -13.08
N GLU A 77 -7.28 9.08 -12.25
CA GLU A 77 -7.55 10.46 -12.64
C GLU A 77 -6.39 11.41 -12.30
N HIS A 78 -5.51 11.01 -11.36
CA HIS A 78 -4.37 11.82 -10.95
C HIS A 78 -3.02 11.19 -11.33
N GLU A 79 -1.96 11.99 -11.34
CA GLU A 79 -0.57 11.60 -11.64
C GLU A 79 0.26 11.43 -10.33
N GLY A 80 -0.19 10.54 -9.46
CA GLY A 80 0.52 10.15 -8.23
C GLY A 80 0.12 10.92 -6.98
N VAL A 81 -0.34 12.15 -7.09
CA VAL A 81 -0.82 12.97 -5.98
C VAL A 81 -2.24 13.43 -6.30
N ASP A 82 -3.17 13.12 -5.43
CA ASP A 82 -4.52 13.66 -5.50
C ASP A 82 -4.59 14.93 -4.65
N ILE A 83 -4.63 16.09 -5.30
CA ILE A 83 -4.60 17.40 -4.62
C ILE A 83 -5.96 17.72 -4.00
N ASP A 84 -7.04 17.17 -4.53
CA ASP A 84 -8.41 17.43 -4.07
C ASP A 84 -8.83 16.48 -2.94
N ALA A 85 -8.29 15.25 -2.92
CA ALA A 85 -8.60 14.27 -1.87
C ALA A 85 -8.36 14.76 -0.43
N PRO A 86 -7.30 15.53 -0.10
CA PRO A 86 -7.13 16.10 1.23
C PRO A 86 -8.23 17.11 1.60
N LYS A 87 -8.74 17.85 0.62
CA LYS A 87 -9.78 18.85 0.83
C LYS A 87 -11.14 18.19 1.12
N GLU A 88 -11.52 17.22 0.31
CA GLU A 88 -12.72 16.39 0.53
C GLU A 88 -12.62 15.58 1.82
N ALA A 89 -11.43 15.01 2.11
CA ALA A 89 -11.16 14.29 3.35
C ALA A 89 -11.28 15.21 4.57
N MET A 90 -10.81 16.45 4.49
CA MET A 90 -10.88 17.42 5.57
C MET A 90 -12.33 17.86 5.82
N GLU A 91 -13.10 18.15 4.76
CA GLU A 91 -14.53 18.48 4.87
C GLU A 91 -15.33 17.33 5.50
N TYR A 92 -15.06 16.08 5.05
CA TYR A 92 -15.72 14.91 5.60
C TYR A 92 -15.27 14.61 7.05
N ASN A 93 -13.98 14.72 7.35
CA ASN A 93 -13.45 14.49 8.69
C ASN A 93 -13.95 15.54 9.69
N LEU A 94 -14.14 16.79 9.26
CA LEU A 94 -14.77 17.84 10.06
C LEU A 94 -16.24 17.53 10.34
N SER A 95 -17.01 17.06 9.35
CA SER A 95 -18.42 16.68 9.53
C SER A 95 -18.60 15.47 10.45
N GLU A 96 -17.67 14.50 10.40
CA GLU A 96 -17.71 13.26 11.19
C GLU A 96 -16.92 13.36 12.52
N GLN A 97 -16.24 14.49 12.81
CA GLN A 97 -15.35 14.69 13.96
C GLN A 97 -14.31 13.58 14.17
N ARG A 98 -13.85 12.94 13.08
CA ARG A 98 -12.90 11.82 13.11
C ARG A 98 -12.02 11.82 11.86
N LEU A 99 -10.72 11.48 12.02
CA LEU A 99 -9.80 11.18 10.93
C LEU A 99 -10.20 9.86 10.24
N VAL A 100 -11.05 9.93 9.22
CA VAL A 100 -11.63 8.75 8.54
C VAL A 100 -11.00 8.49 7.17
N TYR A 101 -10.41 9.51 6.53
CA TYR A 101 -9.74 9.41 5.25
C TYR A 101 -8.25 9.77 5.38
N GLY A 102 -7.38 8.90 4.85
CA GLY A 102 -5.97 9.20 4.64
C GLY A 102 -5.81 9.93 3.30
N GLY A 103 -5.06 11.03 3.28
CA GLY A 103 -4.80 11.80 2.06
C GLY A 103 -3.63 11.28 1.22
N SER A 104 -3.22 10.01 1.36
CA SER A 104 -2.14 9.41 0.57
C SER A 104 -2.69 8.48 -0.50
N THR A 105 -2.26 8.67 -1.75
CA THR A 105 -2.64 7.84 -2.89
C THR A 105 -2.02 6.45 -2.85
N ILE A 106 -2.55 5.54 -3.67
CA ILE A 106 -1.94 4.20 -3.89
C ILE A 106 -0.50 4.34 -4.37
N SER A 107 -0.20 5.28 -5.26
CA SER A 107 1.16 5.52 -5.75
C SER A 107 2.12 5.96 -4.64
N GLN A 108 1.70 6.88 -3.78
CA GLN A 108 2.48 7.31 -2.62
C GLN A 108 2.69 6.17 -1.62
N GLN A 109 1.67 5.36 -1.36
CA GLN A 109 1.79 4.19 -0.50
C GLN A 109 2.72 3.13 -1.10
N THR A 110 2.69 2.93 -2.42
CA THR A 110 3.58 2.00 -3.12
C THR A 110 5.03 2.44 -2.98
N VAL A 111 5.33 3.71 -3.29
CA VAL A 111 6.66 4.28 -3.14
C VAL A 111 7.17 4.15 -1.72
N LYS A 112 6.35 4.53 -0.74
CA LYS A 112 6.69 4.40 0.68
C LYS A 112 7.10 2.97 1.04
N ASN A 113 6.31 1.99 0.63
CA ASN A 113 6.53 0.59 0.99
C ASN A 113 7.74 -0.01 0.26
N VAL A 114 7.94 0.36 -1.02
CA VAL A 114 9.00 -0.22 -1.87
C VAL A 114 10.36 0.37 -1.58
N PHE A 115 10.46 1.70 -1.46
CA PHE A 115 11.76 2.40 -1.49
C PHE A 115 12.17 3.03 -0.16
N LEU A 116 11.20 3.33 0.73
CA LEU A 116 11.49 4.13 1.92
C LEU A 116 11.47 3.28 3.19
N ASN A 117 12.28 3.69 4.17
CA ASN A 117 12.26 3.07 5.49
C ASN A 117 10.98 3.40 6.27
N PRO A 118 10.51 2.52 7.17
CA PRO A 118 9.33 2.77 7.99
C PRO A 118 9.48 3.91 9.03
N SER A 119 10.59 4.65 9.00
CA SER A 119 10.85 5.77 9.93
C SER A 119 9.84 6.92 9.79
N ARG A 120 9.62 7.66 10.89
CA ARG A 120 8.71 8.83 10.93
C ARG A 120 9.48 10.15 10.77
N ASN A 121 10.31 10.28 9.72
CA ASN A 121 11.04 11.51 9.44
C ASN A 121 10.22 12.42 8.49
N PRO A 122 10.05 13.72 8.74
CA PRO A 122 9.39 14.66 7.83
C PRO A 122 9.99 14.70 6.42
N LEU A 123 11.33 14.62 6.28
CA LEU A 123 12.01 14.55 4.99
C LEU A 123 11.59 13.33 4.17
N ARG A 124 11.21 12.22 4.82
CA ARG A 124 10.69 11.04 4.13
C ARG A 124 9.44 11.36 3.30
N LYS A 125 8.57 12.28 3.74
CA LYS A 125 7.38 12.66 2.97
C LYS A 125 7.74 13.44 1.70
N TRP A 126 8.79 14.23 1.74
CA TRP A 126 9.35 14.89 0.56
C TRP A 126 9.94 13.85 -0.43
N HIS A 127 10.76 12.91 0.06
CA HIS A 127 11.31 11.84 -0.77
C HIS A 127 10.19 10.96 -1.38
N GLU A 128 9.15 10.66 -0.61
CA GLU A 128 7.96 9.95 -1.09
C GLU A 128 7.32 10.71 -2.26
N LEU A 129 7.14 12.02 -2.16
CA LEU A 129 6.57 12.83 -3.22
C LEU A 129 7.42 12.79 -4.51
N VAL A 130 8.73 13.02 -4.39
CA VAL A 130 9.65 13.04 -5.53
C VAL A 130 9.69 11.68 -6.23
N LEU A 131 9.81 10.60 -5.47
CA LEU A 131 9.80 9.23 -6.01
C LEU A 131 8.43 8.85 -6.59
N THR A 132 7.33 9.37 -6.06
CA THR A 132 5.98 9.12 -6.61
C THR A 132 5.85 9.72 -8.00
N ILE A 133 6.34 10.93 -8.21
CA ILE A 133 6.37 11.57 -9.55
C ILE A 133 7.25 10.74 -10.50
N GLY A 134 8.40 10.26 -10.02
CA GLY A 134 9.27 9.37 -10.80
C GLY A 134 8.56 8.06 -11.18
N MET A 135 7.87 7.43 -10.25
CA MET A 135 7.11 6.18 -10.49
C MET A 135 6.01 6.40 -11.54
N GLU A 136 5.19 7.43 -11.40
CA GLU A 136 4.07 7.68 -12.32
C GLU A 136 4.51 8.01 -13.75
N ARG A 137 5.69 8.61 -13.91
CA ARG A 137 6.27 8.91 -15.23
C ARG A 137 6.83 7.68 -15.94
N ASN A 138 7.17 6.64 -15.20
CA ASN A 138 7.87 5.47 -15.74
C ASN A 138 7.03 4.19 -15.71
N LEU A 139 6.00 4.09 -14.86
CA LEU A 139 5.17 2.93 -14.73
C LEU A 139 3.72 3.23 -15.11
N SER A 140 3.07 2.28 -15.77
CA SER A 140 1.62 2.36 -15.99
C SER A 140 0.84 2.22 -14.67
N LYS A 141 -0.33 2.82 -14.57
CA LYS A 141 -1.25 2.66 -13.43
C LYS A 141 -1.48 1.20 -13.05
N LYS A 142 -1.64 0.34 -14.06
CA LYS A 142 -1.80 -1.10 -13.85
C LYS A 142 -0.58 -1.72 -13.18
N ARG A 143 0.62 -1.29 -13.55
CA ARG A 143 1.87 -1.78 -12.99
C ARG A 143 2.08 -1.26 -11.54
N ILE A 144 1.72 -0.01 -11.27
CA ILE A 144 1.72 0.55 -9.91
C ILE A 144 0.79 -0.26 -8.99
N LEU A 145 -0.44 -0.56 -9.45
CA LEU A 145 -1.37 -1.42 -8.71
C LEU A 145 -0.83 -2.82 -8.48
N GLU A 146 -0.15 -3.41 -9.45
CA GLU A 146 0.48 -4.72 -9.31
C GLU A 146 1.54 -4.71 -8.22
N HIS A 147 2.41 -3.69 -8.18
CA HIS A 147 3.35 -3.52 -7.09
C HIS A 147 2.63 -3.35 -5.76
N TYR A 148 1.67 -2.43 -5.67
CA TYR A 148 0.91 -2.18 -4.46
C TYR A 148 0.31 -3.44 -3.87
N LEU A 149 -0.45 -4.19 -4.68
CA LEU A 149 -1.15 -5.41 -4.27
C LEU A 149 -0.20 -6.54 -3.85
N ASN A 150 1.06 -6.47 -4.27
CA ASN A 150 2.08 -7.47 -3.92
C ASN A 150 2.98 -7.07 -2.76
N VAL A 151 3.03 -5.78 -2.38
CA VAL A 151 3.91 -5.31 -1.28
C VAL A 151 3.17 -4.76 -0.08
N ALA A 152 1.86 -4.49 -0.18
CA ALA A 152 1.04 -4.05 0.95
C ALA A 152 0.99 -5.13 2.04
N GLU A 153 1.03 -4.68 3.29
CA GLU A 153 0.85 -5.55 4.45
C GLU A 153 -0.64 -5.83 4.69
N PHE A 154 -1.00 -7.09 4.90
CA PHE A 154 -2.35 -7.56 5.21
C PHE A 154 -2.47 -8.23 6.59
N GLY A 155 -1.43 -8.17 7.37
CA GLY A 155 -1.32 -8.73 8.72
C GLY A 155 0.14 -8.83 9.10
N ARG A 156 0.45 -9.01 10.37
CA ARG A 156 1.85 -9.08 10.81
C ARG A 156 2.64 -10.13 10.02
N GLY A 157 3.60 -9.66 9.21
CA GLY A 157 4.43 -10.50 8.36
C GLY A 157 3.72 -11.14 7.17
N ILE A 158 2.56 -10.64 6.78
CA ILE A 158 1.79 -11.11 5.61
C ILE A 158 1.78 -9.98 4.59
N TYR A 159 2.56 -10.13 3.54
CA TYR A 159 2.73 -9.14 2.49
C TYR A 159 2.20 -9.66 1.16
N GLY A 160 1.42 -8.82 0.50
CA GLY A 160 0.80 -9.09 -0.78
C GLY A 160 -0.46 -9.94 -0.72
N VAL A 161 -1.34 -9.71 -1.71
CA VAL A 161 -2.65 -10.36 -1.83
C VAL A 161 -2.53 -11.88 -1.98
N GLY A 162 -1.48 -12.38 -2.64
CA GLY A 162 -1.23 -13.81 -2.81
C GLY A 162 -1.01 -14.53 -1.48
N ALA A 163 -0.16 -13.96 -0.61
CA ALA A 163 0.08 -14.49 0.73
C ALA A 163 -1.14 -14.32 1.64
N ALA A 164 -1.85 -13.19 1.54
CA ALA A 164 -3.04 -12.91 2.33
C ALA A 164 -4.18 -13.90 2.03
N ALA A 165 -4.48 -14.15 0.75
CA ALA A 165 -5.52 -15.11 0.34
C ALA A 165 -5.22 -16.53 0.87
N ARG A 166 -3.97 -16.96 0.78
CA ARG A 166 -3.52 -18.24 1.34
C ARG A 166 -3.64 -18.30 2.87
N TYR A 167 -3.24 -17.21 3.54
CA TYR A 167 -3.23 -17.18 5.00
C TYR A 167 -4.64 -17.13 5.61
N TYR A 168 -5.54 -16.33 5.04
CA TYR A 168 -6.87 -16.15 5.62
C TYR A 168 -7.87 -17.23 5.22
N TRP A 169 -7.74 -17.76 3.98
CA TRP A 169 -8.75 -18.70 3.44
C TRP A 169 -8.18 -19.96 2.78
N GLY A 170 -6.84 -20.12 2.73
CA GLY A 170 -6.22 -21.31 2.11
C GLY A 170 -6.35 -21.36 0.58
N ILE A 171 -6.76 -20.28 -0.09
CA ILE A 171 -7.01 -20.23 -1.53
C ILE A 171 -5.98 -19.38 -2.27
N PRO A 172 -5.77 -19.59 -3.58
CA PRO A 172 -4.99 -18.65 -4.39
C PRO A 172 -5.73 -17.32 -4.56
N ALA A 173 -4.98 -16.23 -4.80
CA ALA A 173 -5.56 -14.90 -5.01
C ALA A 173 -6.63 -14.88 -6.12
N SER A 174 -6.46 -15.67 -7.18
CA SER A 174 -7.39 -15.77 -8.30
C SER A 174 -8.79 -16.31 -7.94
N ARG A 175 -8.93 -16.91 -6.75
CA ARG A 175 -10.22 -17.42 -6.25
C ARG A 175 -10.85 -16.53 -5.17
N LEU A 176 -10.32 -15.34 -4.93
CA LEU A 176 -10.93 -14.40 -4.00
C LEU A 176 -12.32 -14.00 -4.49
N THR A 177 -13.31 -14.16 -3.62
CA THR A 177 -14.66 -13.62 -3.84
C THR A 177 -14.69 -12.11 -3.63
N SER A 178 -15.70 -11.42 -4.14
CA SER A 178 -15.88 -9.98 -3.89
C SER A 178 -15.95 -9.64 -2.40
N HIS A 179 -16.57 -10.51 -1.58
CA HIS A 179 -16.60 -10.30 -0.14
C HIS A 179 -15.20 -10.37 0.49
N GLN A 180 -14.41 -11.36 0.14
CA GLN A 180 -13.03 -11.52 0.62
C GLN A 180 -12.13 -10.37 0.13
N ALA A 181 -12.33 -9.89 -1.08
CA ALA A 181 -11.65 -8.72 -1.63
C ALA A 181 -11.92 -7.45 -0.79
N ILE A 182 -13.19 -7.21 -0.44
CA ILE A 182 -13.60 -6.10 0.45
C ILE A 182 -12.97 -6.26 1.84
N GLU A 183 -12.94 -7.47 2.39
CA GLU A 183 -12.30 -7.73 3.69
C GLU A 183 -10.80 -7.45 3.65
N LEU A 184 -10.07 -7.84 2.60
CA LEU A 184 -8.66 -7.49 2.44
C LEU A 184 -8.46 -5.98 2.29
N ALA A 185 -9.25 -5.30 1.47
CA ALA A 185 -9.18 -3.84 1.34
C ALA A 185 -9.45 -3.12 2.66
N ALA A 186 -10.36 -3.65 3.48
CA ALA A 186 -10.65 -3.11 4.81
C ALA A 186 -9.48 -3.27 5.80
N THR A 187 -8.56 -4.18 5.53
CA THR A 187 -7.41 -4.48 6.39
C THR A 187 -6.29 -3.41 6.28
N LEU A 188 -6.12 -2.82 5.11
CA LEU A 188 -4.94 -2.02 4.74
C LEU A 188 -4.52 -0.91 5.71
N PRO A 189 -5.40 -0.12 6.35
CA PRO A 189 -4.97 0.97 7.23
C PRO A 189 -4.33 0.52 8.54
N SER A 190 -4.67 -0.69 9.00
CA SER A 190 -4.19 -1.22 10.28
C SER A 190 -4.14 -2.74 10.25
N PRO A 191 -3.24 -3.33 9.43
CA PRO A 191 -3.30 -4.74 9.06
C PRO A 191 -3.06 -5.70 10.23
N VAL A 192 -2.28 -5.29 11.22
CA VAL A 192 -2.01 -6.11 12.39
C VAL A 192 -3.23 -6.24 13.30
N GLU A 193 -3.98 -5.15 13.45
CA GLU A 193 -5.09 -5.05 14.40
C GLU A 193 -6.45 -5.36 13.76
N ASN A 194 -6.64 -4.93 12.49
CA ASN A 194 -7.93 -4.99 11.81
C ASN A 194 -7.83 -5.88 10.57
N ASN A 195 -8.17 -7.15 10.70
CA ASN A 195 -8.04 -8.12 9.61
C ASN A 195 -9.13 -9.23 9.70
N PRO A 196 -9.26 -10.12 8.71
CA PRO A 196 -10.27 -11.18 8.68
C PRO A 196 -10.26 -12.15 9.87
N LYS A 197 -9.15 -12.24 10.64
CA LYS A 197 -9.08 -13.07 11.86
C LYS A 197 -9.49 -12.30 13.10
N THR A 198 -9.06 -11.06 13.26
CA THR A 198 -9.35 -10.24 14.45
C THR A 198 -10.80 -9.75 14.48
N ARG A 199 -11.40 -9.48 13.31
CA ARG A 199 -12.81 -9.09 13.12
C ARG A 199 -13.30 -8.02 14.09
N THR A 200 -12.47 -7.00 14.34
CA THR A 200 -12.79 -5.90 15.27
C THR A 200 -14.00 -5.08 14.79
N ARG A 201 -14.59 -4.28 15.67
CA ARG A 201 -15.66 -3.33 15.30
C ARG A 201 -15.19 -2.35 14.20
N SER A 202 -13.95 -1.89 14.27
CA SER A 202 -13.34 -1.00 13.26
C SER A 202 -13.26 -1.69 11.90
N PHE A 203 -12.79 -2.94 11.87
CA PHE A 203 -12.76 -3.77 10.66
C PHE A 203 -14.16 -3.90 10.03
N HIS A 204 -15.18 -4.31 10.81
CA HIS A 204 -16.53 -4.46 10.29
C HIS A 204 -17.14 -3.14 9.79
N LYS A 205 -16.88 -2.02 10.49
CA LYS A 205 -17.31 -0.69 10.05
C LYS A 205 -16.70 -0.34 8.69
N ARG A 206 -15.41 -0.64 8.48
CA ARG A 206 -14.71 -0.38 7.22
C ARG A 206 -15.21 -1.31 6.10
N VAL A 207 -15.40 -2.59 6.36
CA VAL A 207 -16.02 -3.54 5.40
C VAL A 207 -17.39 -3.03 4.94
N LYS A 208 -18.24 -2.60 5.87
CA LYS A 208 -19.58 -2.04 5.55
C LYS A 208 -19.47 -0.77 4.68
N LYS A 209 -18.49 0.10 4.98
CA LYS A 209 -18.24 1.33 4.21
C LYS A 209 -17.83 1.00 2.78
N ILE A 210 -16.79 0.17 2.59
CA ILE A 210 -16.32 -0.20 1.25
C ILE A 210 -17.44 -0.84 0.44
N ARG A 211 -18.21 -1.75 1.03
CA ARG A 211 -19.34 -2.41 0.36
C ARG A 211 -20.39 -1.45 -0.19
N ARG A 212 -20.56 -0.27 0.42
CA ARG A 212 -21.53 0.74 -0.05
C ARG A 212 -21.14 1.34 -1.40
N TYR A 213 -19.83 1.44 -1.69
CA TYR A 213 -19.30 2.07 -2.89
C TYR A 213 -18.70 1.06 -3.88
N PHE A 214 -18.71 -0.21 -3.54
CA PHE A 214 -18.20 -1.33 -4.34
C PHE A 214 -19.23 -1.80 -5.37
#